data_c247052daa6e92afb0bd316e147047c1
#
_entry.id   c247052daa6e92afb0bd316e147047c1
#
_cell.length_a   1.000
_cell.length_b   1.000
_cell.length_c   1.000
_cell.angle_alpha   90.00
_cell.angle_beta   90.00
_cell.angle_gamma   90.00
#
_symmetry.space_group_name_H-M   'P 1'
#
loop_
_entity.id
_entity.type
_entity.pdbx_description
1 polymer ?
#
loop_
_entity_poly.entity_id
_entity_poly.type
_entity_poly.pdbx_seq_one_letter_code
_entity_poly.pdbx_strand_id
1 'polypeptide(L)'
;MRWSKRVIGTDVVNEIGGLAMAAHSFEPDASLHLIVRESDSNLREFWWTDTTGGSGKLTGNGVPPTVPAGGNYVGSVASYVTRADGRQHVVYITRDRQLWELSWLGNQPVQGGNLLAQISAPHPGTSLSAYVAHGGSQHVIYLDQHHRVIELQWSGNAVPVAQVVGGDADHGFPADSKPICSHVNPFDGNSQHAFYLSGGEIIELRKAMGEDWQARSLTRISSGAPPLAVSGPISHVAADQTQHVFYVAATGEIIELWWRGNDAPQAENLTRQAHAPLATVIGRTSPPLASHYVQSEATQHVFFADAHLGTPWEIWWRGSGPKTPENLTKLAGAPEAYAADPFHSLVTADGNQHVIIMSNDGAQPGFIDLVARP
;
A
#
# COMPACT_ATOMS: atom_id res chain seq x y z
N MET A 1 2.85 -6.48 -23.72
CA MET A 1 1.72 -5.74 -23.12
C MET A 1 1.48 -4.41 -23.82
N ARG A 2 0.24 -3.95 -23.86
CA ARG A 2 -0.08 -2.62 -24.37
C ARG A 2 -0.72 -1.80 -23.28
N TRP A 3 0.00 -0.81 -22.77
CA TRP A 3 -0.52 0.15 -21.82
C TRP A 3 -1.52 1.10 -22.47
N SER A 4 -2.57 1.43 -21.75
CA SER A 4 -3.55 2.46 -22.10
C SER A 4 -3.87 3.29 -20.85
N LYS A 5 -4.36 4.51 -21.02
CA LYS A 5 -4.78 5.36 -19.91
C LYS A 5 -6.29 5.57 -19.87
N ARG A 6 -6.81 5.68 -18.66
CA ARG A 6 -8.19 6.07 -18.36
C ARG A 6 -8.18 7.18 -17.31
N VAL A 7 -8.93 8.23 -17.53
CA VAL A 7 -9.15 9.29 -16.54
C VAL A 7 -10.32 8.88 -15.65
N ILE A 8 -10.10 8.81 -14.32
CA ILE A 8 -11.11 8.34 -13.37
C ILE A 8 -11.97 9.48 -12.84
N GLY A 9 -11.42 10.65 -12.60
CA GLY A 9 -12.17 11.79 -12.05
C GLY A 9 -11.44 13.10 -12.25
N THR A 10 -12.06 14.04 -12.94
CA THR A 10 -11.53 15.39 -13.18
C THR A 10 -12.18 16.44 -12.28
N ASP A 11 -13.42 16.20 -11.84
CA ASP A 11 -14.24 17.24 -11.23
C ASP A 11 -13.96 17.49 -9.74
N VAL A 12 -13.09 16.67 -9.14
CA VAL A 12 -12.89 16.64 -7.67
C VAL A 12 -11.48 17.04 -7.24
N VAL A 13 -10.56 17.23 -8.17
CA VAL A 13 -9.13 17.38 -7.86
C VAL A 13 -8.79 18.66 -7.13
N ASN A 14 -9.54 19.74 -7.31
CA ASN A 14 -9.40 20.95 -6.50
C ASN A 14 -9.81 20.72 -5.03
N GLU A 15 -10.45 19.59 -4.75
CA GLU A 15 -10.92 19.19 -3.42
C GLU A 15 -10.06 18.08 -2.80
N ILE A 16 -9.03 17.57 -3.49
CA ILE A 16 -8.23 16.46 -3.00
C ILE A 16 -7.12 16.96 -2.07
N GLY A 17 -7.15 16.46 -0.85
CA GLY A 17 -6.21 16.82 0.19
C GLY A 17 -4.86 16.09 0.16
N GLY A 18 -4.52 15.38 -0.94
CA GLY A 18 -3.26 14.63 -1.13
C GLY A 18 -2.94 13.53 -0.09
N LEU A 19 -2.09 12.58 -0.46
CA LEU A 19 -1.34 11.68 0.42
C LEU A 19 -2.07 10.53 1.16
N ALA A 20 -3.41 10.41 1.12
CA ALA A 20 -4.08 9.24 1.68
C ALA A 20 -4.97 8.60 0.61
N MET A 21 -4.47 7.51 0.05
CA MET A 21 -5.19 6.70 -0.94
C MET A 21 -5.12 5.23 -0.54
N ALA A 22 -6.14 4.49 -0.93
CA ALA A 22 -6.14 3.03 -0.91
C ALA A 22 -6.92 2.52 -2.12
N ALA A 23 -6.56 1.37 -2.65
CA ALA A 23 -7.27 0.78 -3.77
C ALA A 23 -7.46 -0.72 -3.55
N HIS A 24 -8.56 -1.25 -4.06
CA HIS A 24 -8.83 -2.68 -4.09
C HIS A 24 -9.68 -3.04 -5.32
N SER A 25 -9.66 -4.31 -5.68
CA SER A 25 -10.58 -4.88 -6.66
C SER A 25 -11.73 -5.59 -5.95
N PHE A 26 -12.92 -5.53 -6.52
CA PHE A 26 -14.09 -6.24 -6.05
C PHE A 26 -14.49 -7.30 -7.08
N GLU A 27 -14.12 -8.55 -6.82
CA GLU A 27 -14.27 -9.66 -7.77
C GLU A 27 -15.71 -9.92 -8.25
N PRO A 28 -16.77 -9.75 -7.44
CA PRO A 28 -18.14 -10.07 -7.85
C PRO A 28 -18.62 -9.33 -9.11
N ASP A 29 -18.18 -8.10 -9.33
CA ASP A 29 -18.56 -7.30 -10.51
C ASP A 29 -17.36 -6.79 -11.30
N ALA A 30 -16.16 -7.25 -10.98
CA ALA A 30 -14.89 -6.83 -11.56
C ALA A 30 -14.65 -5.32 -11.46
N SER A 31 -15.23 -4.65 -10.47
CA SER A 31 -14.99 -3.23 -10.24
C SER A 31 -13.68 -2.98 -9.51
N LEU A 32 -13.13 -1.81 -9.79
CA LEU A 32 -12.00 -1.24 -9.09
C LEU A 32 -12.50 -0.10 -8.21
N HIS A 33 -11.96 -0.02 -7.03
CA HIS A 33 -12.32 0.98 -6.03
C HIS A 33 -11.08 1.74 -5.60
N LEU A 34 -11.14 3.06 -5.69
CA LEU A 34 -10.12 3.98 -5.21
C LEU A 34 -10.72 4.85 -4.12
N ILE A 35 -10.13 4.79 -2.96
CA ILE A 35 -10.52 5.58 -1.80
C ILE A 35 -9.51 6.72 -1.66
N VAL A 36 -9.99 7.94 -1.67
CA VAL A 36 -9.15 9.14 -1.56
C VAL A 36 -9.65 10.05 -0.46
N ARG A 37 -8.73 10.81 0.11
CA ARG A 37 -9.05 11.89 1.03
C ARG A 37 -9.27 13.19 0.27
N GLU A 38 -10.40 13.85 0.51
CA GLU A 38 -10.68 15.19 0.01
C GLU A 38 -10.03 16.29 0.87
N SER A 39 -9.99 17.52 0.39
CA SER A 39 -9.43 18.68 1.11
C SER A 39 -10.19 19.00 2.40
N ASP A 40 -11.48 18.70 2.45
CA ASP A 40 -12.32 18.81 3.66
C ASP A 40 -12.11 17.65 4.65
N SER A 41 -11.13 16.79 4.38
CA SER A 41 -10.80 15.59 5.16
C SER A 41 -11.83 14.47 5.10
N ASN A 42 -12.84 14.56 4.27
CA ASN A 42 -13.73 13.43 3.99
C ASN A 42 -13.04 12.39 3.11
N LEU A 43 -13.52 11.17 3.18
CA LEU A 43 -13.18 10.11 2.25
C LEU A 43 -14.20 10.06 1.14
N ARG A 44 -13.71 9.97 -0.09
CA ARG A 44 -14.49 9.71 -1.30
C ARG A 44 -14.03 8.41 -1.92
N GLU A 45 -14.98 7.65 -2.39
CA GLU A 45 -14.77 6.50 -3.25
C GLU A 45 -14.98 6.90 -4.70
N PHE A 46 -14.09 6.43 -5.57
CA PHE A 46 -14.30 6.29 -7.00
C PHE A 46 -14.35 4.81 -7.30
N TRP A 47 -15.34 4.39 -8.07
CA TRP A 47 -15.42 3.02 -8.53
C TRP A 47 -15.64 2.96 -10.04
N TRP A 48 -15.10 1.95 -10.69
CA TRP A 48 -15.27 1.77 -12.13
C TRP A 48 -15.10 0.31 -12.54
N THR A 49 -15.76 -0.03 -13.63
CA THR A 49 -15.58 -1.24 -14.44
C THR A 49 -15.08 -0.83 -15.82
N ASP A 50 -14.96 -1.74 -16.77
CA ASP A 50 -14.63 -1.37 -18.16
C ASP A 50 -15.65 -0.43 -18.78
N THR A 51 -16.91 -0.48 -18.38
CA THR A 51 -18.04 0.19 -19.07
C THR A 51 -18.74 1.25 -18.20
N THR A 52 -18.64 1.18 -16.92
CA THR A 52 -19.37 2.05 -15.98
C THR A 52 -18.44 2.57 -14.89
N GLY A 53 -18.85 3.63 -14.22
CA GLY A 53 -18.13 4.15 -13.06
C GLY A 53 -18.93 5.21 -12.35
N GLY A 54 -18.51 5.54 -11.15
CA GLY A 54 -19.14 6.55 -10.31
C GLY A 54 -18.26 6.98 -9.15
N SER A 55 -18.78 7.87 -8.33
CA SER A 55 -18.12 8.28 -7.09
C SER A 55 -19.14 8.63 -6.02
N GLY A 56 -18.73 8.51 -4.77
CA GLY A 56 -19.56 8.85 -3.62
C GLY A 56 -18.75 9.22 -2.39
N LYS A 57 -19.28 10.08 -1.53
CA LYS A 57 -18.68 10.34 -0.22
C LYS A 57 -18.93 9.17 0.71
N LEU A 58 -17.88 8.67 1.35
CA LEU A 58 -17.93 7.60 2.35
C LEU A 58 -18.07 8.15 3.77
N THR A 59 -17.53 9.34 4.04
CA THR A 59 -17.60 10.01 5.34
C THR A 59 -18.45 11.27 5.28
N GLY A 60 -18.81 11.84 6.42
CA GLY A 60 -19.83 12.86 6.57
C GLY A 60 -21.13 12.26 7.11
N ASN A 61 -22.17 13.08 7.34
CA ASN A 61 -23.49 12.64 7.84
C ASN A 61 -23.42 11.77 9.11
N GLY A 62 -22.55 12.13 10.08
CA GLY A 62 -22.38 11.38 11.32
C GLY A 62 -21.20 10.40 11.34
N VAL A 63 -20.59 10.13 10.19
CA VAL A 63 -19.32 9.39 10.08
C VAL A 63 -18.18 10.41 10.15
N PRO A 64 -17.23 10.28 11.10
CA PRO A 64 -16.19 11.30 11.28
C PRO A 64 -15.23 11.35 10.10
N PRO A 65 -14.72 12.55 9.77
CA PRO A 65 -13.71 12.71 8.72
C PRO A 65 -12.36 12.14 9.16
N THR A 66 -11.50 11.87 8.21
CA THR A 66 -10.11 11.47 8.44
C THR A 66 -9.25 12.63 8.96
N VAL A 67 -7.98 12.40 9.17
CA VAL A 67 -7.03 13.46 9.56
C VAL A 67 -6.89 14.53 8.47
N PRO A 68 -6.70 15.83 8.84
CA PRO A 68 -6.56 16.91 7.87
C PRO A 68 -5.36 16.73 6.95
N ALA A 69 -5.44 17.31 5.75
CA ALA A 69 -4.30 17.48 4.86
C ALA A 69 -3.21 18.34 5.53
N GLY A 70 -1.94 18.03 5.27
CA GLY A 70 -0.80 18.82 5.75
C GLY A 70 -0.09 18.31 6.99
N GLY A 71 -0.53 17.19 7.59
CA GLY A 71 0.23 16.48 8.63
C GLY A 71 1.07 15.34 8.03
N ASN A 72 1.94 14.73 8.85
CA ASN A 72 2.72 13.53 8.47
C ASN A 72 1.85 12.24 8.45
N TYR A 73 0.59 12.34 8.00
CA TYR A 73 -0.41 11.27 8.08
C TYR A 73 -0.52 10.46 6.77
N VAL A 74 0.61 10.08 6.24
CA VAL A 74 0.69 9.25 5.04
C VAL A 74 0.38 7.81 5.38
N GLY A 75 -0.37 7.14 4.49
CA GLY A 75 -0.82 5.78 4.77
C GLY A 75 -1.87 5.70 5.88
N SER A 76 -2.68 6.73 6.06
CA SER A 76 -3.75 6.78 7.06
C SER A 76 -5.06 6.10 6.63
N VAL A 77 -5.07 5.49 5.46
CA VAL A 77 -6.22 4.76 4.87
C VAL A 77 -5.72 3.44 4.30
N ALA A 78 -6.44 2.37 4.54
CA ALA A 78 -6.26 1.08 3.88
C ALA A 78 -7.62 0.50 3.49
N SER A 79 -7.64 -0.31 2.43
CA SER A 79 -8.86 -0.97 1.98
C SER A 79 -8.59 -2.44 1.65
N TYR A 80 -9.61 -3.27 1.85
CA TYR A 80 -9.55 -4.69 1.55
C TYR A 80 -10.97 -5.26 1.35
N VAL A 81 -11.05 -6.48 0.86
CA VAL A 81 -12.29 -7.23 0.70
C VAL A 81 -12.20 -8.52 1.51
N THR A 82 -13.22 -8.82 2.31
CA THR A 82 -13.36 -10.12 2.99
C THR A 82 -13.95 -11.14 2.03
N ARG A 83 -13.22 -12.23 1.77
CA ARG A 83 -13.68 -13.28 0.84
C ARG A 83 -14.89 -14.07 1.37
N ALA A 84 -15.05 -14.14 2.69
CA ALA A 84 -16.08 -14.96 3.31
C ALA A 84 -17.50 -14.44 3.04
N ASP A 85 -17.67 -13.13 3.03
CA ASP A 85 -18.97 -12.47 2.85
C ASP A 85 -18.99 -11.45 1.71
N GLY A 86 -17.85 -11.25 1.03
CA GLY A 86 -17.71 -10.31 -0.08
C GLY A 86 -17.83 -8.84 0.32
N ARG A 87 -17.70 -8.52 1.61
CA ARG A 87 -17.78 -7.11 2.05
C ARG A 87 -16.51 -6.35 1.72
N GLN A 88 -16.70 -5.12 1.32
CA GLN A 88 -15.63 -4.15 1.15
C GLN A 88 -15.42 -3.41 2.47
N HIS A 89 -14.16 -3.14 2.79
CA HIS A 89 -13.74 -2.50 4.03
C HIS A 89 -12.76 -1.36 3.75
N VAL A 90 -12.93 -0.26 4.45
CA VAL A 90 -11.99 0.86 4.49
C VAL A 90 -11.70 1.18 5.94
N VAL A 91 -10.44 1.08 6.32
CA VAL A 91 -9.96 1.45 7.65
C VAL A 91 -9.15 2.74 7.55
N TYR A 92 -9.41 3.68 8.45
CA TYR A 92 -8.75 4.97 8.42
C TYR A 92 -8.58 5.58 9.81
N ILE A 93 -7.61 6.49 9.90
CA ILE A 93 -7.33 7.27 11.11
C ILE A 93 -8.12 8.58 11.04
N THR A 94 -8.88 8.89 12.09
CA THR A 94 -9.65 10.13 12.22
C THR A 94 -8.81 11.25 12.81
N ARG A 95 -9.32 12.51 12.73
CA ARG A 95 -8.67 13.70 13.26
C ARG A 95 -8.40 13.61 14.77
N ASP A 96 -9.28 12.97 15.51
CA ASP A 96 -9.16 12.73 16.96
C ASP A 96 -8.39 11.45 17.30
N ARG A 97 -7.67 10.90 16.29
CA ARG A 97 -6.82 9.72 16.42
C ARG A 97 -7.57 8.47 16.88
N GLN A 98 -8.79 8.32 16.39
CA GLN A 98 -9.51 7.06 16.47
C GLN A 98 -9.24 6.24 15.20
N LEU A 99 -9.44 4.94 15.29
CA LEU A 99 -9.39 4.03 14.17
C LEU A 99 -10.81 3.64 13.81
N TRP A 100 -11.25 4.03 12.62
CA TRP A 100 -12.58 3.73 12.11
C TRP A 100 -12.54 2.74 10.98
N GLU A 101 -13.55 1.90 10.93
CA GLU A 101 -13.83 1.03 9.80
C GLU A 101 -15.15 1.43 9.17
N LEU A 102 -15.14 1.48 7.83
CA LEU A 102 -16.33 1.51 7.00
C LEU A 102 -16.46 0.18 6.30
N SER A 103 -17.67 -0.37 6.21
CA SER A 103 -17.90 -1.60 5.47
C SER A 103 -19.24 -1.60 4.75
N TRP A 104 -19.28 -2.21 3.58
CA TRP A 104 -20.50 -2.36 2.78
C TRP A 104 -20.43 -3.59 1.88
N LEU A 105 -21.57 -4.03 1.36
CA LEU A 105 -21.70 -5.12 0.41
C LEU A 105 -22.39 -4.61 -0.85
N GLY A 106 -21.70 -4.67 -1.98
CA GLY A 106 -22.23 -4.16 -3.26
C GLY A 106 -22.75 -2.73 -3.12
N ASN A 107 -24.01 -2.49 -3.47
CA ASN A 107 -24.64 -1.16 -3.39
C ASN A 107 -25.37 -0.89 -2.06
N GLN A 108 -25.14 -1.68 -1.00
CA GLN A 108 -25.78 -1.46 0.28
C GLN A 108 -25.22 -0.21 0.97
N PRO A 109 -25.97 0.42 1.89
CA PRO A 109 -25.48 1.55 2.65
C PRO A 109 -24.19 1.22 3.42
N VAL A 110 -23.27 2.15 3.41
CA VAL A 110 -22.01 2.08 4.16
C VAL A 110 -22.33 2.07 5.66
N GLN A 111 -21.76 1.11 6.37
CA GLN A 111 -21.78 1.03 7.83
C GLN A 111 -20.44 1.48 8.38
N GLY A 112 -20.44 2.25 9.47
CA GLY A 112 -19.21 2.74 10.10
C GLY A 112 -19.15 2.40 11.58
N GLY A 113 -17.95 2.11 12.07
CA GLY A 113 -17.70 1.81 13.47
C GLY A 113 -16.31 2.22 13.94
N ASN A 114 -16.19 2.66 15.19
CA ASN A 114 -14.92 2.94 15.83
C ASN A 114 -14.36 1.62 16.38
N LEU A 115 -13.26 1.15 15.81
CA LEU A 115 -12.60 -0.09 16.24
C LEU A 115 -12.01 -0.01 17.65
N LEU A 116 -11.72 1.19 18.14
CA LEU A 116 -11.16 1.40 19.48
C LEU A 116 -12.22 1.62 20.57
N ALA A 117 -13.50 1.77 20.20
CA ALA A 117 -14.54 2.17 21.17
C ALA A 117 -14.76 1.18 22.33
N GLN A 118 -14.44 -0.09 22.13
CA GLN A 118 -14.71 -1.15 23.11
C GLN A 118 -13.43 -1.79 23.67
N ILE A 119 -12.27 -1.26 23.31
CA ILE A 119 -10.97 -1.83 23.71
C ILE A 119 -10.03 -0.76 24.26
N SER A 120 -9.14 -1.18 25.14
CA SER A 120 -8.03 -0.33 25.60
C SER A 120 -6.82 -0.55 24.70
N ALA A 121 -6.76 0.19 23.60
CA ALA A 121 -5.64 0.14 22.65
C ALA A 121 -4.97 1.51 22.51
N PRO A 122 -3.67 1.56 22.19
CA PRO A 122 -2.97 2.82 21.92
C PRO A 122 -3.61 3.54 20.72
N HIS A 123 -3.73 4.86 20.82
CA HIS A 123 -4.24 5.66 19.72
C HIS A 123 -3.28 5.67 18.52
N PRO A 124 -3.78 5.59 17.28
CA PRO A 124 -2.94 5.60 16.10
C PRO A 124 -2.20 6.93 15.93
N GLY A 125 -1.00 6.83 15.41
CA GLY A 125 -0.15 7.95 15.01
C GLY A 125 -0.35 8.33 13.55
N THR A 126 0.43 7.75 12.65
CA THR A 126 0.60 8.28 11.28
C THR A 126 0.36 7.29 10.15
N SER A 127 0.44 6.01 10.37
CA SER A 127 0.42 5.00 9.31
C SER A 127 -0.33 3.75 9.73
N LEU A 128 -1.02 3.14 8.78
CA LEU A 128 -1.65 1.84 8.94
C LEU A 128 -1.55 1.01 7.65
N SER A 129 -1.67 -0.29 7.81
CA SER A 129 -1.87 -1.28 6.75
C SER A 129 -2.91 -2.29 7.20
N ALA A 130 -3.66 -2.87 6.29
CA ALA A 130 -4.70 -3.84 6.62
C ALA A 130 -4.69 -5.02 5.67
N TYR A 131 -5.06 -6.18 6.16
CA TYR A 131 -5.18 -7.42 5.38
C TYR A 131 -6.18 -8.37 6.00
N VAL A 132 -6.55 -9.39 5.23
CA VAL A 132 -7.34 -10.54 5.70
C VAL A 132 -6.42 -11.74 5.75
N ALA A 133 -6.30 -12.36 6.91
CA ALA A 133 -5.50 -13.57 7.07
C ALA A 133 -6.28 -14.82 6.63
N HIS A 134 -5.56 -15.93 6.54
CA HIS A 134 -6.19 -17.23 6.30
C HIS A 134 -7.20 -17.54 7.40
N GLY A 135 -8.39 -18.00 7.00
CA GLY A 135 -9.51 -18.22 7.95
C GLY A 135 -10.44 -17.01 8.09
N GLY A 136 -10.15 -15.90 7.40
CA GLY A 136 -11.04 -14.74 7.31
C GLY A 136 -10.92 -13.75 8.47
N SER A 137 -9.93 -13.92 9.35
CA SER A 137 -9.64 -12.88 10.35
C SER A 137 -9.11 -11.62 9.71
N GLN A 138 -9.60 -10.49 10.19
CA GLN A 138 -9.22 -9.16 9.74
C GLN A 138 -8.11 -8.61 10.63
N HIS A 139 -7.13 -7.96 10.03
CA HIS A 139 -5.98 -7.43 10.73
C HIS A 139 -5.70 -6.01 10.28
N VAL A 140 -5.44 -5.14 11.24
CA VAL A 140 -4.93 -3.79 11.01
C VAL A 140 -3.64 -3.63 11.80
N ILE A 141 -2.57 -3.32 11.09
CA ILE A 141 -1.28 -2.98 11.68
C ILE A 141 -1.12 -1.46 11.59
N TYR A 142 -0.82 -0.80 12.72
CA TYR A 142 -0.61 0.64 12.70
C TYR A 142 0.53 1.08 13.63
N LEU A 143 1.10 2.24 13.35
CA LEU A 143 2.00 2.91 14.27
C LEU A 143 1.19 3.76 15.24
N ASP A 144 1.45 3.61 16.54
CA ASP A 144 0.86 4.47 17.56
C ASP A 144 1.61 5.82 17.67
N GLN A 145 1.21 6.66 18.60
CA GLN A 145 1.81 7.98 18.82
C GLN A 145 3.27 7.90 19.37
N HIS A 146 3.66 6.76 19.88
CA HIS A 146 5.01 6.46 20.39
C HIS A 146 5.82 5.63 19.40
N HIS A 147 5.33 5.49 18.16
CA HIS A 147 5.92 4.71 17.08
C HIS A 147 6.02 3.20 17.39
N ARG A 148 5.21 2.68 18.31
CA ARG A 148 5.07 1.23 18.48
C ARG A 148 4.19 0.67 17.39
N VAL A 149 4.48 -0.55 16.96
CA VAL A 149 3.66 -1.28 16.00
C VAL A 149 2.58 -2.03 16.75
N ILE A 150 1.34 -1.70 16.47
CA ILE A 150 0.14 -2.29 17.10
C ILE A 150 -0.58 -3.14 16.07
N GLU A 151 -0.97 -4.35 16.44
CA GLU A 151 -1.91 -5.19 15.73
C GLU A 151 -3.30 -5.09 16.35
N LEU A 152 -4.32 -4.86 15.54
CA LEU A 152 -5.72 -5.19 15.87
C LEU A 152 -6.11 -6.41 15.06
N GLN A 153 -6.75 -7.39 15.71
CA GLN A 153 -7.24 -8.60 15.08
C GLN A 153 -8.68 -8.89 15.51
N TRP A 154 -9.54 -9.23 14.55
CA TRP A 154 -10.91 -9.69 14.82
C TRP A 154 -11.42 -10.60 13.70
N SER A 155 -12.59 -11.22 13.90
CA SER A 155 -13.29 -12.02 12.90
C SER A 155 -14.75 -11.65 12.90
N GLY A 156 -15.33 -11.43 11.72
CA GLY A 156 -16.72 -11.01 11.57
C GLY A 156 -17.04 -9.76 12.40
N ASN A 157 -18.03 -9.84 13.27
CA ASN A 157 -18.48 -8.74 14.13
C ASN A 157 -17.89 -8.81 15.57
N ALA A 158 -16.85 -9.61 15.80
CA ALA A 158 -16.22 -9.68 17.11
C ALA A 158 -15.52 -8.38 17.49
N VAL A 159 -15.42 -8.10 18.78
CA VAL A 159 -14.63 -6.99 19.30
C VAL A 159 -13.16 -7.22 18.96
N PRO A 160 -12.44 -6.23 18.40
CA PRO A 160 -11.02 -6.39 18.12
C PRO A 160 -10.18 -6.67 19.36
N VAL A 161 -9.12 -7.44 19.19
CA VAL A 161 -8.08 -7.63 20.20
C VAL A 161 -6.85 -6.83 19.77
N ALA A 162 -6.26 -6.05 20.68
CA ALA A 162 -5.07 -5.25 20.43
C ALA A 162 -3.83 -5.87 21.06
N GLN A 163 -2.71 -5.84 20.34
CA GLN A 163 -1.40 -6.28 20.81
C GLN A 163 -0.30 -5.33 20.32
N VAL A 164 0.67 -5.02 21.17
CA VAL A 164 1.96 -4.43 20.74
C VAL A 164 2.80 -5.55 20.14
N VAL A 165 3.23 -5.38 18.91
CA VAL A 165 3.94 -6.44 18.16
C VAL A 165 5.34 -6.02 17.72
N GLY A 166 5.71 -4.75 17.91
CA GLY A 166 7.04 -4.24 17.59
C GLY A 166 7.16 -2.73 17.78
N GLY A 167 8.26 -2.17 17.30
CA GLY A 167 8.48 -0.72 17.27
C GLY A 167 8.90 -0.12 18.61
N ASP A 168 9.18 -0.92 19.63
CA ASP A 168 9.63 -0.45 20.95
C ASP A 168 10.98 -1.06 21.35
N ALA A 169 11.50 -0.64 22.49
CA ALA A 169 12.79 -1.11 23.00
C ALA A 169 12.78 -2.60 23.34
N ASP A 170 11.63 -3.14 23.76
CA ASP A 170 11.50 -4.55 24.15
C ASP A 170 11.59 -5.47 22.94
N HIS A 171 11.17 -4.96 21.75
CA HIS A 171 11.30 -5.66 20.46
C HIS A 171 12.58 -5.29 19.68
N GLY A 172 13.46 -4.44 20.26
CA GLY A 172 14.80 -4.15 19.74
C GLY A 172 14.89 -3.23 18.52
N PHE A 173 13.77 -2.79 17.92
CA PHE A 173 13.73 -1.99 16.70
C PHE A 173 12.67 -0.89 16.77
N PRO A 174 12.97 0.30 17.37
CA PRO A 174 12.05 1.43 17.39
C PRO A 174 11.62 1.84 15.99
N ALA A 175 10.33 2.04 15.76
CA ALA A 175 9.85 2.39 14.42
C ALA A 175 10.04 3.88 14.11
N ASP A 176 10.42 4.18 12.86
CA ASP A 176 10.40 5.54 12.32
C ASP A 176 8.95 5.94 11.96
N SER A 177 8.65 7.25 11.90
CA SER A 177 7.33 7.76 11.48
C SER A 177 7.13 7.63 9.96
N LYS A 178 7.33 6.44 9.40
CA LYS A 178 7.23 6.16 7.96
C LYS A 178 6.08 5.18 7.70
N PRO A 179 5.59 5.11 6.44
CA PRO A 179 4.59 4.12 6.07
C PRO A 179 5.01 2.71 6.43
N ILE A 180 4.01 1.93 6.85
CA ILE A 180 4.10 0.50 7.13
C ILE A 180 3.34 -0.24 6.02
N CYS A 181 3.82 -1.41 5.63
CA CYS A 181 3.08 -2.32 4.75
C CYS A 181 2.96 -3.70 5.37
N SER A 182 2.01 -4.49 4.91
CA SER A 182 1.78 -5.84 5.41
C SER A 182 1.20 -6.74 4.32
N HIS A 183 1.46 -8.03 4.44
CA HIS A 183 0.84 -9.05 3.60
C HIS A 183 0.74 -10.40 4.33
N VAL A 184 -0.01 -11.31 3.76
CA VAL A 184 -0.02 -12.73 4.13
C VAL A 184 0.73 -13.51 3.06
N ASN A 185 1.64 -14.39 3.47
CA ASN A 185 2.28 -15.31 2.55
C ASN A 185 1.53 -16.66 2.53
N PRO A 186 0.76 -16.96 1.46
CA PRO A 186 -0.04 -18.17 1.40
C PRO A 186 0.81 -19.44 1.23
N PHE A 187 2.09 -19.33 0.90
CA PHE A 187 2.96 -20.43 0.55
C PHE A 187 3.81 -20.96 1.71
N ASP A 188 3.90 -20.23 2.83
CA ASP A 188 4.65 -20.63 4.03
C ASP A 188 3.74 -20.84 5.26
N GLY A 189 2.62 -21.53 5.07
CA GLY A 189 1.65 -21.79 6.12
C GLY A 189 0.77 -20.59 6.46
N ASN A 190 0.58 -19.66 5.52
CA ASN A 190 -0.16 -18.42 5.71
C ASN A 190 0.44 -17.50 6.79
N SER A 191 1.76 -17.42 6.85
CA SER A 191 2.43 -16.50 7.74
C SER A 191 2.04 -15.05 7.44
N GLN A 192 1.97 -14.26 8.48
CA GLN A 192 1.65 -12.84 8.42
C GLN A 192 2.94 -12.04 8.51
N HIS A 193 3.04 -11.01 7.70
CA HIS A 193 4.23 -10.16 7.63
C HIS A 193 3.83 -8.70 7.68
N ALA A 194 4.57 -7.91 8.48
CA ALA A 194 4.50 -6.46 8.48
C ALA A 194 5.92 -5.89 8.38
N PHE A 195 6.08 -4.80 7.66
CA PHE A 195 7.38 -4.19 7.40
C PHE A 195 7.35 -2.71 7.74
N TYR A 196 8.38 -2.25 8.44
CA TYR A 196 8.55 -0.85 8.82
C TYR A 196 10.03 -0.44 8.82
N LEU A 197 10.29 0.86 8.94
CA LEU A 197 11.63 1.40 9.08
C LEU A 197 12.02 1.56 10.56
N SER A 198 13.29 1.24 10.86
CA SER A 198 13.96 1.57 12.11
C SER A 198 15.37 2.10 11.83
N GLY A 199 15.60 3.40 11.99
CA GLY A 199 16.90 4.02 11.69
C GLY A 199 17.37 3.81 10.26
N GLY A 200 16.46 3.71 9.30
CA GLY A 200 16.74 3.42 7.90
C GLY A 200 16.90 1.92 7.56
N GLU A 201 16.84 1.03 8.51
CA GLU A 201 16.79 -0.41 8.28
C GLU A 201 15.34 -0.86 8.00
N ILE A 202 15.14 -1.81 7.11
CA ILE A 202 13.85 -2.48 6.91
C ILE A 202 13.72 -3.59 7.96
N ILE A 203 12.72 -3.47 8.81
CA ILE A 203 12.38 -4.45 9.82
C ILE A 203 11.17 -5.26 9.35
N GLU A 204 11.29 -6.57 9.44
CA GLU A 204 10.19 -7.50 9.29
C GLU A 204 9.68 -7.93 10.65
N LEU A 205 8.38 -7.85 10.84
CA LEU A 205 7.63 -8.61 11.83
C LEU A 205 7.01 -9.79 11.11
N ARG A 206 7.27 -11.00 11.57
CA ARG A 206 6.72 -12.25 11.03
C ARG A 206 5.98 -13.00 12.11
N LYS A 207 4.81 -13.52 11.79
CA LYS A 207 4.01 -14.38 12.65
C LYS A 207 3.59 -15.63 11.87
N ALA A 208 4.13 -16.78 12.22
CA ALA A 208 3.64 -18.05 11.71
C ALA A 208 2.33 -18.44 12.45
N MET A 209 1.57 -19.35 11.85
CA MET A 209 0.31 -19.78 12.44
C MET A 209 0.54 -20.40 13.82
N GLY A 210 -0.09 -19.84 14.86
CA GLY A 210 0.03 -20.30 16.25
C GLY A 210 1.28 -19.83 16.97
N GLU A 211 2.12 -18.99 16.36
CA GLU A 211 3.30 -18.41 16.96
C GLU A 211 3.09 -16.92 17.31
N ASP A 212 3.97 -16.41 18.14
CA ASP A 212 4.07 -14.98 18.43
C ASP A 212 4.83 -14.24 17.33
N TRP A 213 4.65 -12.93 17.26
CA TRP A 213 5.39 -12.07 16.36
C TRP A 213 6.90 -12.10 16.68
N GLN A 214 7.70 -12.21 15.63
CA GLN A 214 9.15 -12.18 15.68
C GLN A 214 9.67 -11.04 14.81
N ALA A 215 10.62 -10.25 15.33
CA ALA A 215 11.23 -9.14 14.63
C ALA A 215 12.63 -9.49 14.12
N ARG A 216 12.95 -9.08 12.88
CA ARG A 216 14.32 -9.15 12.35
C ARG A 216 14.61 -7.98 11.40
N SER A 217 15.86 -7.51 11.37
CA SER A 217 16.30 -6.52 10.39
C SER A 217 16.67 -7.22 9.08
N LEU A 218 15.85 -7.08 8.05
CA LEU A 218 16.13 -7.62 6.73
C LEU A 218 17.38 -6.98 6.10
N THR A 219 17.53 -5.67 6.25
CA THR A 219 18.68 -4.91 5.73
C THR A 219 19.99 -5.40 6.32
N ARG A 220 20.00 -5.67 7.64
CA ARG A 220 21.22 -6.09 8.36
C ARG A 220 21.66 -7.51 8.03
N ILE A 221 20.69 -8.43 7.85
CA ILE A 221 20.97 -9.84 7.57
C ILE A 221 21.06 -10.18 6.09
N SER A 222 20.72 -9.22 5.20
CA SER A 222 20.76 -9.44 3.76
C SER A 222 22.19 -9.57 3.24
N SER A 223 22.35 -10.35 2.18
CA SER A 223 23.58 -10.36 1.41
C SER A 223 23.71 -9.03 0.63
N GLY A 224 24.95 -8.57 0.40
CA GLY A 224 25.24 -7.42 -0.45
C GLY A 224 25.20 -6.06 0.24
N ALA A 225 25.00 -6.00 1.57
CA ALA A 225 25.04 -4.76 2.37
C ALA A 225 24.28 -3.58 1.68
N PRO A 226 22.96 -3.69 1.53
CA PRO A 226 22.19 -2.69 0.81
C PRO A 226 22.21 -1.34 1.53
N PRO A 227 22.05 -0.21 0.78
CA PRO A 227 21.98 1.10 1.39
C PRO A 227 20.74 1.24 2.27
N LEU A 228 20.81 2.13 3.26
CA LEU A 228 19.70 2.42 4.16
C LEU A 228 18.52 3.04 3.40
N ALA A 229 17.32 2.70 3.83
CA ALA A 229 16.07 3.19 3.28
C ALA A 229 15.77 4.62 3.79
N VAL A 230 15.19 5.44 2.93
CA VAL A 230 14.61 6.75 3.30
C VAL A 230 13.10 6.79 3.13
N SER A 231 12.54 5.80 2.46
CA SER A 231 11.10 5.63 2.26
C SER A 231 10.56 4.45 3.04
N GLY A 232 9.26 4.47 3.37
CA GLY A 232 8.57 3.27 3.85
C GLY A 232 8.63 2.14 2.81
N PRO A 233 8.60 0.88 3.23
CA PRO A 233 8.60 -0.26 2.34
C PRO A 233 7.25 -0.48 1.67
N ILE A 234 7.29 -1.12 0.50
CA ILE A 234 6.15 -1.81 -0.12
C ILE A 234 6.52 -3.28 -0.32
N SER A 235 5.53 -4.16 -0.42
CA SER A 235 5.81 -5.59 -0.51
C SER A 235 4.78 -6.37 -1.32
N HIS A 236 5.20 -7.50 -1.88
CA HIS A 236 4.33 -8.53 -2.43
C HIS A 236 4.95 -9.93 -2.29
N VAL A 237 4.13 -10.94 -2.56
CA VAL A 237 4.56 -12.34 -2.62
C VAL A 237 4.39 -12.83 -4.05
N ALA A 238 5.41 -13.48 -4.61
CA ALA A 238 5.37 -14.07 -5.95
C ALA A 238 4.91 -15.54 -5.91
N ALA A 239 4.42 -16.05 -7.03
CA ALA A 239 3.91 -17.43 -7.12
C ALA A 239 5.01 -18.50 -6.93
N ASP A 240 6.27 -18.15 -7.12
CA ASP A 240 7.41 -19.03 -6.82
C ASP A 240 7.74 -19.11 -5.33
N GLN A 241 6.87 -18.52 -4.47
CA GLN A 241 6.96 -18.46 -3.02
C GLN A 241 8.02 -17.48 -2.49
N THR A 242 8.62 -16.66 -3.36
CA THR A 242 9.51 -15.60 -2.91
C THR A 242 8.72 -14.42 -2.38
N GLN A 243 9.25 -13.82 -1.32
CA GLN A 243 8.75 -12.57 -0.76
C GLN A 243 9.65 -11.44 -1.23
N HIS A 244 9.06 -10.31 -1.55
CA HIS A 244 9.76 -9.15 -2.08
C HIS A 244 9.37 -7.90 -1.30
N VAL A 245 10.37 -7.15 -0.88
CA VAL A 245 10.22 -5.84 -0.23
C VAL A 245 11.05 -4.83 -0.99
N PHE A 246 10.43 -3.71 -1.36
CA PHE A 246 11.07 -2.65 -2.11
C PHE A 246 11.09 -1.36 -1.31
N TYR A 247 12.16 -0.58 -1.47
CA TYR A 247 12.29 0.73 -0.87
C TYR A 247 13.19 1.64 -1.71
N VAL A 248 13.14 2.94 -1.43
CA VAL A 248 14.04 3.92 -2.05
C VAL A 248 15.15 4.25 -1.06
N ALA A 249 16.40 4.19 -1.54
CA ALA A 249 17.58 4.63 -0.82
C ALA A 249 17.75 6.16 -0.93
N ALA A 250 18.61 6.75 -0.11
CA ALA A 250 18.89 8.19 -0.11
C ALA A 250 19.41 8.71 -1.47
N THR A 251 20.00 7.85 -2.27
CA THR A 251 20.48 8.14 -3.63
C THR A 251 19.37 8.18 -4.68
N GLY A 252 18.12 7.81 -4.32
CA GLY A 252 17.02 7.63 -5.28
C GLY A 252 17.02 6.26 -5.96
N GLU A 253 17.90 5.36 -5.59
CA GLU A 253 17.92 3.99 -6.11
C GLU A 253 16.83 3.16 -5.47
N ILE A 254 16.16 2.33 -6.27
CA ILE A 254 15.18 1.35 -5.80
C ILE A 254 15.92 0.07 -5.46
N ILE A 255 15.78 -0.36 -4.22
CA ILE A 255 16.39 -1.58 -3.70
C ILE A 255 15.30 -2.62 -3.47
N GLU A 256 15.58 -3.84 -3.89
CA GLU A 256 14.79 -5.03 -3.61
C GLU A 256 15.48 -5.87 -2.56
N LEU A 257 14.73 -6.34 -1.56
CA LEU A 257 15.09 -7.45 -0.68
C LEU A 257 14.16 -8.60 -0.99
N TRP A 258 14.70 -9.75 -1.36
CA TRP A 258 13.88 -10.92 -1.68
C TRP A 258 14.43 -12.19 -1.02
N TRP A 259 13.53 -13.06 -0.61
CA TRP A 259 13.88 -14.33 0.05
C TRP A 259 12.74 -15.35 -0.07
N ARG A 260 13.03 -16.60 0.29
CA ARG A 260 12.03 -17.67 0.41
C ARG A 260 12.01 -18.22 1.82
N GLY A 261 10.81 -18.40 2.38
CA GLY A 261 10.63 -18.95 3.73
C GLY A 261 11.45 -18.20 4.79
N ASN A 262 12.40 -18.91 5.42
CA ASN A 262 13.27 -18.37 6.46
C ASN A 262 14.69 -18.02 5.97
N ASP A 263 14.95 -18.06 4.67
CA ASP A 263 16.28 -17.73 4.14
C ASP A 263 16.67 -16.28 4.47
N ALA A 264 17.97 -16.03 4.46
CA ALA A 264 18.47 -14.66 4.53
C ALA A 264 18.13 -13.92 3.22
N PRO A 265 17.65 -12.66 3.31
CA PRO A 265 17.31 -11.91 2.11
C PRO A 265 18.53 -11.71 1.20
N GLN A 266 18.27 -11.72 -0.09
CA GLN A 266 19.18 -11.24 -1.12
C GLN A 266 18.82 -9.77 -1.37
N ALA A 267 19.83 -8.92 -1.54
CA ALA A 267 19.63 -7.51 -1.88
C ALA A 267 20.03 -7.24 -3.31
N GLU A 268 19.16 -6.59 -4.07
CA GLU A 268 19.41 -6.20 -5.46
C GLU A 268 19.11 -4.71 -5.67
N ASN A 269 19.94 -4.04 -6.47
CA ASN A 269 19.70 -2.67 -6.89
C ASN A 269 18.98 -2.69 -8.25
N LEU A 270 17.67 -2.56 -8.24
CA LEU A 270 16.84 -2.63 -9.45
C LEU A 270 17.14 -1.48 -10.41
N THR A 271 17.33 -0.28 -9.90
CA THR A 271 17.66 0.91 -10.73
C THR A 271 18.91 0.69 -11.55
N ARG A 272 19.98 0.16 -10.94
CA ARG A 272 21.23 -0.14 -11.66
C ARG A 272 21.09 -1.28 -12.63
N GLN A 273 20.44 -2.37 -12.23
CA GLN A 273 20.28 -3.54 -13.11
C GLN A 273 19.42 -3.23 -14.33
N ALA A 274 18.36 -2.43 -14.15
CA ALA A 274 17.48 -2.03 -15.24
C ALA A 274 18.02 -0.85 -16.06
N HIS A 275 19.07 -0.14 -15.62
CA HIS A 275 19.46 1.17 -16.16
C HIS A 275 18.30 2.18 -16.16
N ALA A 276 17.43 2.10 -15.13
CA ALA A 276 16.30 2.97 -14.94
C ALA A 276 16.70 4.33 -14.36
N PRO A 277 15.88 5.39 -14.51
CA PRO A 277 16.12 6.65 -13.81
C PRO A 277 16.01 6.48 -12.30
N LEU A 278 16.59 7.42 -11.56
CA LEU A 278 16.44 7.45 -10.10
C LEU A 278 14.99 7.79 -9.72
N ALA A 279 14.49 7.16 -8.69
CA ALA A 279 13.19 7.46 -8.13
C ALA A 279 13.22 8.79 -7.33
N THR A 280 12.07 9.45 -7.26
CA THR A 280 11.92 10.65 -6.44
C THR A 280 12.12 10.34 -4.96
N VAL A 281 12.96 11.16 -4.31
CA VAL A 281 13.22 11.14 -2.87
C VAL A 281 12.60 12.39 -2.22
N ILE A 282 11.42 12.79 -2.64
CA ILE A 282 10.79 13.98 -2.06
C ILE A 282 10.15 13.62 -0.73
N GLY A 283 10.76 14.15 0.31
CA GLY A 283 10.16 14.45 1.61
C GLY A 283 9.56 13.25 2.35
N ARG A 284 9.39 13.22 3.40
CA ARG A 284 8.96 12.72 4.69
C ARG A 284 7.93 11.58 4.72
N THR A 285 7.20 11.19 3.64
CA THR A 285 5.93 10.55 3.88
C THR A 285 5.65 9.25 3.14
N SER A 286 5.74 9.16 1.85
CA SER A 286 5.53 7.92 1.11
C SER A 286 6.49 7.83 -0.05
N PRO A 287 7.00 6.67 -0.35
CA PRO A 287 7.62 6.51 -1.64
C PRO A 287 6.51 6.57 -2.68
N PRO A 288 6.70 7.23 -3.78
CA PRO A 288 5.88 7.05 -4.96
C PRO A 288 6.24 5.67 -5.57
N LEU A 289 6.06 4.62 -4.79
CA LEU A 289 6.31 3.24 -5.18
C LEU A 289 5.02 2.43 -5.07
N ALA A 290 4.78 1.57 -6.06
CA ALA A 290 3.82 0.49 -5.97
C ALA A 290 4.44 -0.78 -6.57
N SER A 291 3.96 -1.94 -6.19
CA SER A 291 4.41 -3.21 -6.75
C SER A 291 3.30 -4.25 -6.77
N HIS A 292 3.36 -5.13 -7.76
CA HIS A 292 2.53 -6.32 -7.80
C HIS A 292 3.21 -7.46 -8.56
N TYR A 293 2.65 -8.64 -8.42
CA TYR A 293 3.03 -9.83 -9.17
C TYR A 293 1.87 -10.25 -10.09
N VAL A 294 2.17 -10.49 -11.36
CA VAL A 294 1.20 -11.00 -12.34
C VAL A 294 1.36 -12.49 -12.47
N GLN A 295 0.42 -13.23 -11.88
CA GLN A 295 0.50 -14.69 -11.79
C GLN A 295 0.44 -15.37 -13.16
N SER A 296 -0.42 -14.90 -14.07
CA SER A 296 -0.57 -15.47 -15.42
C SER A 296 0.67 -15.38 -16.28
N GLU A 297 1.53 -14.39 -16.03
CA GLU A 297 2.76 -14.14 -16.79
C GLU A 297 4.03 -14.50 -16.01
N ALA A 298 3.89 -14.78 -14.72
CA ALA A 298 5.00 -14.97 -13.78
C ALA A 298 5.98 -13.77 -13.81
N THR A 299 5.43 -12.54 -13.86
CA THR A 299 6.20 -11.28 -13.90
C THR A 299 6.03 -10.47 -12.64
N GLN A 300 7.11 -9.82 -12.25
CA GLN A 300 7.15 -8.87 -11.15
C GLN A 300 7.23 -7.46 -11.71
N HIS A 301 6.55 -6.52 -11.06
CA HIS A 301 6.43 -5.14 -11.49
C HIS A 301 6.61 -4.18 -10.32
N VAL A 302 7.43 -3.15 -10.53
CA VAL A 302 7.64 -2.04 -9.60
C VAL A 302 7.43 -0.73 -10.34
N PHE A 303 6.58 0.12 -9.82
CA PHE A 303 6.20 1.41 -10.38
C PHE A 303 6.72 2.55 -9.52
N PHE A 304 7.19 3.62 -10.16
CA PHE A 304 7.74 4.77 -9.46
C PHE A 304 7.68 6.04 -10.32
N ALA A 305 7.79 7.20 -9.67
CA ALA A 305 8.02 8.48 -10.33
C ALA A 305 9.52 8.79 -10.38
N ASP A 306 10.04 9.25 -11.52
CA ASP A 306 11.43 9.67 -11.61
C ASP A 306 11.70 10.97 -10.83
N ALA A 307 12.96 11.16 -10.42
CA ALA A 307 13.37 12.28 -9.59
C ALA A 307 13.40 13.63 -10.34
N HIS A 308 13.30 13.63 -11.66
CA HIS A 308 13.49 14.83 -12.46
C HIS A 308 12.17 15.52 -12.83
N LEU A 309 11.24 14.77 -13.39
CA LEU A 309 9.98 15.31 -13.91
C LEU A 309 8.75 14.70 -13.23
N GLY A 310 8.92 13.70 -12.35
CA GLY A 310 7.80 12.93 -11.84
C GLY A 310 7.20 11.99 -12.89
N THR A 311 7.94 11.67 -13.95
CA THR A 311 7.50 10.76 -14.99
C THR A 311 7.25 9.37 -14.40
N PRO A 312 6.08 8.76 -14.62
CA PRO A 312 5.82 7.40 -14.16
C PRO A 312 6.61 6.38 -14.99
N TRP A 313 7.32 5.53 -14.28
CA TRP A 313 8.12 4.43 -14.81
C TRP A 313 7.71 3.11 -14.21
N GLU A 314 7.98 2.04 -14.94
CA GLU A 314 7.89 0.66 -14.53
C GLU A 314 9.26 -0.01 -14.67
N ILE A 315 9.60 -0.90 -13.71
CA ILE A 315 10.64 -1.91 -13.87
C ILE A 315 9.94 -3.25 -13.73
N TRP A 316 10.04 -4.09 -14.76
CA TRP A 316 9.46 -5.42 -14.73
C TRP A 316 10.48 -6.50 -15.11
N TRP A 317 10.24 -7.71 -14.63
CA TRP A 317 11.07 -8.89 -14.95
C TRP A 317 10.30 -10.19 -14.71
N ARG A 318 10.84 -11.29 -15.27
CA ARG A 318 10.34 -12.63 -15.06
C ARG A 318 11.41 -13.51 -14.42
N GLY A 319 11.13 -14.13 -13.28
CA GLY A 319 12.08 -14.96 -12.54
C GLY A 319 13.41 -14.24 -12.31
N SER A 320 14.53 -14.86 -12.68
CA SER A 320 15.87 -14.25 -12.62
C SER A 320 16.28 -13.54 -13.93
N GLY A 321 15.33 -13.28 -14.83
CA GLY A 321 15.58 -12.61 -16.11
C GLY A 321 15.98 -11.14 -15.96
N PRO A 322 16.35 -10.48 -17.08
CA PRO A 322 16.78 -9.12 -17.08
C PRO A 322 15.67 -8.17 -16.58
N LYS A 323 16.05 -7.15 -15.82
CA LYS A 323 15.16 -6.09 -15.38
C LYS A 323 14.95 -5.12 -16.55
N THR A 324 13.71 -4.87 -16.93
CA THR A 324 13.35 -4.03 -18.08
C THR A 324 12.67 -2.75 -17.58
N PRO A 325 13.23 -1.56 -17.86
CA PRO A 325 12.58 -0.30 -17.51
C PRO A 325 11.68 0.16 -18.65
N GLU A 326 10.49 0.64 -18.32
CA GLU A 326 9.54 1.20 -19.27
C GLU A 326 9.02 2.56 -18.82
N ASN A 327 8.96 3.51 -19.75
CA ASN A 327 8.41 4.86 -19.51
C ASN A 327 6.92 4.85 -19.84
N LEU A 328 6.07 4.93 -18.83
CA LEU A 328 4.62 4.83 -18.99
C LEU A 328 4.00 6.06 -19.67
N THR A 329 4.65 7.24 -19.59
CA THR A 329 4.24 8.41 -20.37
C THR A 329 4.37 8.15 -21.87
N LYS A 330 5.48 7.51 -22.29
CA LYS A 330 5.67 7.17 -23.71
C LYS A 330 4.74 6.04 -24.18
N LEU A 331 4.50 5.06 -23.33
CA LEU A 331 3.72 3.87 -23.71
C LEU A 331 2.21 4.12 -23.69
N ALA A 332 1.71 4.81 -22.67
CA ALA A 332 0.29 5.01 -22.43
C ALA A 332 -0.16 6.46 -22.64
N GLY A 333 0.75 7.40 -22.92
CA GLY A 333 0.46 8.82 -22.87
C GLY A 333 0.08 9.30 -21.47
N ALA A 334 0.64 8.67 -20.44
CA ALA A 334 0.44 9.06 -19.05
C ALA A 334 0.99 10.48 -18.84
N PRO A 335 0.30 11.35 -18.10
CA PRO A 335 0.86 12.63 -17.67
C PRO A 335 1.96 12.42 -16.63
N GLU A 336 2.66 13.50 -16.30
CA GLU A 336 3.53 13.51 -15.14
C GLU A 336 2.72 13.24 -13.87
N ALA A 337 3.24 12.37 -13.01
CA ALA A 337 2.65 12.09 -11.72
C ALA A 337 2.99 13.19 -10.72
N TYR A 338 2.15 13.36 -9.71
CA TYR A 338 2.51 14.22 -8.59
C TYR A 338 3.59 13.51 -7.78
N ALA A 339 4.81 14.06 -7.77
CA ALA A 339 6.00 13.40 -7.23
C ALA A 339 5.91 13.03 -5.73
N ALA A 340 4.95 13.60 -5.00
CA ALA A 340 4.75 13.37 -3.57
C ALA A 340 3.62 12.38 -3.25
N ASP A 341 2.85 11.95 -4.25
CA ASP A 341 1.70 11.09 -4.01
C ASP A 341 2.02 9.60 -4.23
N PRO A 342 1.43 8.71 -3.43
CA PRO A 342 1.67 7.29 -3.57
C PRO A 342 1.11 6.77 -4.89
N PHE A 343 1.80 5.80 -5.48
CA PHE A 343 1.25 4.95 -6.53
C PHE A 343 0.46 3.82 -5.88
N HIS A 344 -0.63 3.41 -6.52
CA HIS A 344 -1.30 2.17 -6.20
C HIS A 344 -1.27 1.26 -7.41
N SER A 345 -0.99 0.00 -7.18
CA SER A 345 -1.03 -1.01 -8.23
C SER A 345 -1.77 -2.25 -7.77
N LEU A 346 -2.51 -2.85 -8.67
CA LEU A 346 -3.22 -4.09 -8.41
C LEU A 346 -3.39 -4.88 -9.72
N VAL A 347 -3.67 -6.17 -9.58
CA VAL A 347 -4.00 -7.07 -10.68
C VAL A 347 -5.41 -7.58 -10.45
N THR A 348 -6.27 -7.46 -11.44
CA THR A 348 -7.62 -7.97 -11.40
C THR A 348 -7.68 -9.47 -11.73
N ALA A 349 -8.79 -10.13 -11.41
CA ALA A 349 -8.95 -11.57 -11.61
C ALA A 349 -8.81 -12.01 -13.08
N ASP A 350 -9.10 -11.13 -14.03
CA ASP A 350 -8.91 -11.34 -15.48
C ASP A 350 -7.45 -11.10 -15.95
N GLY A 351 -6.55 -10.77 -15.01
CA GLY A 351 -5.12 -10.56 -15.27
C GLY A 351 -4.75 -9.17 -15.76
N ASN A 352 -5.70 -8.22 -15.85
CA ASN A 352 -5.38 -6.84 -16.15
C ASN A 352 -4.58 -6.23 -15.01
N GLN A 353 -3.53 -5.49 -15.38
CA GLN A 353 -2.73 -4.72 -14.43
C GLN A 353 -3.23 -3.28 -14.40
N HIS A 354 -3.36 -2.73 -13.22
CA HIS A 354 -3.78 -1.36 -12.98
C HIS A 354 -2.76 -0.61 -12.16
N VAL A 355 -2.39 0.58 -12.60
CA VAL A 355 -1.54 1.50 -11.86
C VAL A 355 -2.26 2.85 -11.76
N ILE A 356 -2.61 3.20 -10.56
CA ILE A 356 -3.33 4.45 -10.27
C ILE A 356 -2.32 5.50 -9.83
N ILE A 357 -2.30 6.61 -10.56
CA ILE A 357 -1.46 7.76 -10.28
C ILE A 357 -2.31 9.01 -10.14
N MET A 358 -1.87 9.95 -9.32
CA MET A 358 -2.40 11.31 -9.32
C MET A 358 -1.64 12.14 -10.34
N SER A 359 -2.36 12.74 -11.29
CA SER A 359 -1.78 13.56 -12.35
C SER A 359 -1.48 14.97 -11.87
N ASN A 360 -0.29 15.48 -12.24
CA ASN A 360 0.10 16.88 -12.08
C ASN A 360 -0.18 17.72 -13.33
N ASP A 361 -0.98 17.23 -14.28
CA ASP A 361 -1.35 18.02 -15.45
C ASP A 361 -2.18 19.23 -15.01
N GLY A 362 -1.56 20.41 -15.03
CA GLY A 362 -2.21 21.66 -14.59
C GLY A 362 -3.47 22.04 -15.35
N ALA A 363 -3.73 21.38 -16.50
CA ALA A 363 -4.96 21.57 -17.28
C ALA A 363 -6.11 20.68 -16.77
N GLN A 364 -5.81 19.49 -16.25
CA GLN A 364 -6.77 18.53 -15.70
C GLN A 364 -6.11 17.66 -14.62
N PRO A 365 -5.88 18.22 -13.42
CA PRO A 365 -5.46 17.40 -12.30
C PRO A 365 -6.53 16.32 -12.05
N GLY A 366 -6.14 15.06 -11.87
CA GLY A 366 -7.06 13.94 -11.70
C GLY A 366 -6.36 12.64 -11.38
N PHE A 367 -7.17 11.62 -11.10
CA PHE A 367 -6.65 10.26 -11.01
C PHE A 367 -6.64 9.62 -12.39
N ILE A 368 -5.54 8.98 -12.68
CA ILE A 368 -5.31 8.24 -13.93
C ILE A 368 -5.12 6.77 -13.58
N ASP A 369 -5.91 5.92 -14.21
CA ASP A 369 -5.70 4.49 -14.23
C ASP A 369 -4.94 4.11 -15.50
N LEU A 370 -3.74 3.61 -15.34
CA LEU A 370 -2.95 3.01 -16.40
C LEU A 370 -3.24 1.52 -16.43
N VAL A 371 -3.75 1.03 -17.55
CA VAL A 371 -4.18 -0.35 -17.68
C VAL A 371 -3.29 -1.07 -18.69
N ALA A 372 -2.68 -2.17 -18.28
CA ALA A 372 -2.06 -3.13 -19.19
C ALA A 372 -2.90 -4.39 -19.27
N ARG A 373 -3.22 -4.81 -20.50
CA ARG A 373 -3.95 -6.04 -20.77
C ARG A 373 -3.00 -7.12 -21.25
N PRO A 374 -3.21 -8.39 -20.80
CA PRO A 374 -2.39 -9.53 -21.20
C PRO A 374 -2.31 -9.74 -22.70
#